data_34bbf8278500c0de4d67e8c5894ba4c4
#
_entry.id   34bbf8278500c0de4d67e8c5894ba4c4
#
_cell.length_a   1.000
_cell.length_b   1.000
_cell.length_c   1.000
_cell.angle_alpha   90.00
_cell.angle_beta   90.00
_cell.angle_gamma   90.00
#
_symmetry.space_group_name_H-M   'P 1'
#
loop_
_entity.id
_entity.type
_entity.pdbx_description
1 polymer ?
#
loop_
_entity_poly.entity_id
_entity_poly.type
_entity_poly.pdbx_seq_one_letter_code
_entity_poly.pdbx_strand_id
1 'polypeptide(L)'
;MPARGAAIALSFLRSRQSKQWIEREGGGLAVLTVVAVLVLSALPLGQLIVTAIAPRGALDVSALSALATDEVVRATWNTLVVGIGSAALALLIGTGLALLLATSNLPGKIVIAFVFVFSLMIAPQVAALAFKTLAGPASPLLKAIGLAPPPGTPNPMLGPLGIILVMGLHHAPLAAITLAPGFAAIPRAVIEAASLDGAKPTMIIRKILLPLLRPYILAAALVTLVAGIGNFGIPALLGLPVSYQTLLTLVFQ
;
A
#
# COMPACT_ATOMS: atom_id res chain seq x y z
N MET A 1 -15.95 -36.01 -25.42
CA MET A 1 -15.37 -35.36 -26.61
C MET A 1 -15.00 -33.87 -26.43
N PRO A 2 -14.57 -33.35 -25.27
CA PRO A 2 -14.18 -31.94 -25.16
C PRO A 2 -12.67 -31.69 -25.33
N ALA A 3 -11.82 -32.72 -25.38
CA ALA A 3 -10.36 -32.54 -25.42
C ALA A 3 -9.78 -32.10 -26.78
N ARG A 4 -10.50 -32.23 -27.88
CA ARG A 4 -10.01 -31.84 -29.23
C ARG A 4 -10.06 -30.34 -29.48
N GLY A 5 -10.97 -29.59 -28.88
CA GLY A 5 -11.09 -28.13 -29.05
C GLY A 5 -9.94 -27.37 -28.38
N ALA A 6 -9.54 -27.79 -27.18
CA ALA A 6 -8.44 -27.18 -26.43
C ALA A 6 -7.06 -27.41 -27.10
N ALA A 7 -6.87 -28.60 -27.71
CA ALA A 7 -5.65 -28.90 -28.45
C ALA A 7 -5.49 -28.06 -29.74
N ILE A 8 -6.59 -27.75 -30.42
CA ILE A 8 -6.57 -26.90 -31.62
C ILE A 8 -6.30 -25.43 -31.23
N ALA A 9 -6.88 -24.92 -30.14
CA ALA A 9 -6.60 -23.56 -29.65
C ALA A 9 -5.14 -23.39 -29.20
N LEU A 10 -4.56 -24.39 -28.54
CA LEU A 10 -3.17 -24.38 -28.12
C LEU A 10 -2.20 -24.56 -29.30
N SER A 11 -2.59 -25.28 -30.38
CA SER A 11 -1.79 -25.38 -31.60
C SER A 11 -1.76 -24.08 -32.42
N PHE A 12 -2.86 -23.31 -32.36
CA PHE A 12 -2.92 -21.98 -33.02
C PHE A 12 -1.99 -20.97 -32.35
N LEU A 13 -1.89 -21.03 -31.02
CA LEU A 13 -0.95 -20.20 -30.25
C LEU A 13 0.52 -20.61 -30.39
N ARG A 14 0.78 -21.84 -30.91
CA ARG A 14 2.11 -22.43 -31.08
C ARG A 14 2.65 -22.33 -32.51
N SER A 15 1.88 -21.78 -33.45
CA SER A 15 2.34 -21.64 -34.83
C SER A 15 3.47 -20.60 -34.90
N ARG A 16 4.58 -20.94 -35.56
CA ARG A 16 5.71 -20.03 -35.82
C ARG A 16 5.28 -18.75 -36.54
N GLN A 17 4.20 -18.79 -37.27
CA GLN A 17 3.61 -17.64 -37.97
C GLN A 17 2.97 -16.62 -37.00
N SER A 18 2.32 -17.06 -35.93
CA SER A 18 1.79 -16.13 -34.93
C SER A 18 2.87 -15.41 -34.16
N LYS A 19 4.02 -16.07 -33.90
CA LYS A 19 5.18 -15.42 -33.28
C LYS A 19 5.81 -14.38 -34.19
N GLN A 20 5.98 -14.66 -35.47
CA GLN A 20 6.55 -13.72 -36.43
C GLN A 20 5.63 -12.53 -36.70
N TRP A 21 4.30 -12.71 -36.62
CA TRP A 21 3.32 -11.63 -36.77
C TRP A 21 3.35 -10.71 -35.55
N ILE A 22 3.40 -11.28 -34.34
CA ILE A 22 3.53 -10.53 -33.09
C ILE A 22 4.88 -9.80 -33.01
N GLU A 23 5.97 -10.39 -33.51
CA GLU A 23 7.29 -9.75 -33.53
C GLU A 23 7.38 -8.61 -34.56
N ARG A 24 6.66 -8.67 -35.67
CA ARG A 24 6.75 -7.67 -36.74
C ARG A 24 5.77 -6.48 -36.54
N GLU A 25 4.58 -6.71 -36.08
CA GLU A 25 3.58 -5.66 -35.84
C GLU A 25 3.49 -5.28 -34.36
N GLY A 26 3.75 -6.21 -33.44
CA GLY A 26 3.80 -5.96 -32.01
C GLY A 26 4.94 -5.04 -31.61
N GLY A 27 6.06 -5.01 -32.35
CA GLY A 27 7.18 -4.10 -32.11
C GLY A 27 6.79 -2.63 -32.29
N GLY A 28 6.09 -2.32 -33.38
CA GLY A 28 5.61 -0.97 -33.67
C GLY A 28 4.57 -0.48 -32.65
N LEU A 29 3.59 -1.32 -32.30
CA LEU A 29 2.61 -1.02 -31.29
C LEU A 29 3.23 -0.89 -29.88
N ALA A 30 4.19 -1.75 -29.54
CA ALA A 30 4.90 -1.65 -28.28
C ALA A 30 5.70 -0.36 -28.17
N VAL A 31 6.44 0.01 -29.21
CA VAL A 31 7.19 1.28 -29.27
C VAL A 31 6.22 2.47 -29.19
N LEU A 32 5.12 2.45 -29.95
CA LEU A 32 4.11 3.51 -29.88
C LEU A 32 3.51 3.65 -28.48
N THR A 33 3.19 2.52 -27.83
CA THR A 33 2.66 2.50 -26.48
C THR A 33 3.68 3.06 -25.47
N VAL A 34 4.93 2.63 -25.55
CA VAL A 34 6.00 3.12 -24.66
C VAL A 34 6.23 4.62 -24.88
N VAL A 35 6.28 5.09 -26.14
CA VAL A 35 6.42 6.51 -26.46
C VAL A 35 5.22 7.30 -25.97
N ALA A 36 4.00 6.81 -26.18
CA ALA A 36 2.80 7.46 -25.69
C ALA A 36 2.78 7.58 -24.15
N VAL A 37 3.15 6.50 -23.44
CA VAL A 37 3.25 6.50 -21.97
C VAL A 37 4.33 7.47 -21.51
N LEU A 38 5.50 7.47 -22.15
CA LEU A 38 6.60 8.39 -21.81
C LEU A 38 6.18 9.85 -22.04
N VAL A 39 5.57 10.15 -23.18
CA VAL A 39 5.12 11.51 -23.51
C VAL A 39 4.02 11.97 -22.55
N LEU A 40 2.99 11.15 -22.33
CA LEU A 40 1.89 11.46 -21.41
C LEU A 40 2.33 11.60 -19.96
N SER A 41 3.41 10.92 -19.54
CA SER A 41 3.96 11.05 -18.20
C SER A 41 4.99 12.17 -18.09
N ALA A 42 5.89 12.31 -19.06
CA ALA A 42 6.98 13.29 -19.02
C ALA A 42 6.51 14.73 -19.28
N LEU A 43 5.50 14.93 -20.12
CA LEU A 43 4.98 16.28 -20.40
C LEU A 43 4.41 16.99 -19.17
N PRO A 44 3.48 16.38 -18.39
CA PRO A 44 2.98 17.03 -17.16
C PRO A 44 4.07 17.25 -16.13
N LEU A 45 4.98 16.27 -15.95
CA LEU A 45 6.11 16.42 -15.03
C LEU A 45 7.07 17.52 -15.47
N GLY A 46 7.38 17.58 -16.78
CA GLY A 46 8.19 18.64 -17.34
C GLY A 46 7.56 20.02 -17.15
N GLN A 47 6.25 20.16 -17.40
CA GLN A 47 5.53 21.40 -17.16
C GLN A 47 5.54 21.80 -15.67
N LEU A 48 5.36 20.86 -14.75
CA LEU A 48 5.44 21.12 -13.32
C LEU A 48 6.83 21.63 -12.91
N ILE A 49 7.89 20.99 -13.42
CA ILE A 49 9.28 21.41 -13.14
C ILE A 49 9.54 22.80 -13.71
N VAL A 50 9.16 23.05 -14.96
CA VAL A 50 9.33 24.37 -15.59
C VAL A 50 8.55 25.44 -14.83
N THR A 51 7.29 25.18 -14.47
CA THR A 51 6.47 26.13 -13.72
C THR A 51 7.02 26.37 -12.30
N ALA A 52 7.62 25.36 -11.68
CA ALA A 52 8.24 25.48 -10.36
C ALA A 52 9.53 26.31 -10.37
N ILE A 53 10.33 26.20 -11.44
CA ILE A 53 11.65 26.86 -11.54
C ILE A 53 11.55 28.21 -12.26
N ALA A 54 10.62 28.37 -13.19
CA ALA A 54 10.45 29.54 -14.02
C ALA A 54 8.96 29.96 -14.14
N PRO A 55 8.27 30.33 -13.06
CA PRO A 55 6.84 30.60 -13.04
C PRO A 55 6.40 31.74 -13.99
N ARG A 56 7.32 32.62 -14.40
CA ARG A 56 7.09 33.72 -15.33
C ARG A 56 8.04 33.72 -16.52
N GLY A 57 8.60 32.55 -16.88
CA GLY A 57 9.57 32.45 -17.99
C GLY A 57 10.99 32.90 -17.65
N ALA A 58 11.25 33.40 -16.43
CA ALA A 58 12.57 33.71 -15.89
C ALA A 58 12.88 32.73 -14.74
N LEU A 59 14.13 32.29 -14.63
CA LEU A 59 14.57 31.45 -13.50
C LEU A 59 14.39 32.23 -12.20
N ASP A 60 13.46 31.83 -11.38
CA ASP A 60 13.18 32.45 -10.10
C ASP A 60 13.52 31.47 -8.96
N VAL A 61 14.72 31.67 -8.41
CA VAL A 61 15.23 30.87 -7.29
C VAL A 61 14.52 31.25 -5.98
N SER A 62 13.77 32.37 -5.95
CA SER A 62 13.00 32.78 -4.78
C SER A 62 11.85 31.82 -4.46
N ALA A 63 11.34 31.07 -5.46
CA ALA A 63 10.38 30.02 -5.26
C ALA A 63 10.93 28.89 -4.37
N LEU A 64 12.25 28.66 -4.36
CA LEU A 64 12.88 27.69 -3.47
C LEU A 64 12.87 28.13 -2.00
N SER A 65 12.83 29.44 -1.73
CA SER A 65 12.69 29.95 -0.36
C SER A 65 11.31 29.65 0.23
N ALA A 66 10.28 29.51 -0.60
CA ALA A 66 8.95 29.08 -0.18
C ALA A 66 8.94 27.65 0.34
N LEU A 67 9.88 26.81 -0.10
CA LEU A 67 10.04 25.43 0.43
C LEU A 67 10.63 25.39 1.85
N ALA A 68 11.25 26.49 2.29
CA ALA A 68 11.87 26.61 3.63
C ALA A 68 10.95 27.30 4.65
N THR A 69 9.66 27.48 4.34
CA THR A 69 8.71 28.02 5.31
C THR A 69 8.44 27.02 6.44
N ASP A 70 8.20 27.51 7.65
CA ASP A 70 7.89 26.67 8.82
C ASP A 70 6.70 25.75 8.57
N GLU A 71 5.77 26.17 7.73
CA GLU A 71 4.58 25.39 7.36
C GLU A 71 4.95 24.17 6.52
N VAL A 72 5.78 24.34 5.48
CA VAL A 72 6.25 23.24 4.63
C VAL A 72 7.12 22.27 5.42
N VAL A 73 8.02 22.78 6.27
CA VAL A 73 8.87 21.94 7.13
C VAL A 73 8.00 21.09 8.08
N ARG A 74 7.00 21.72 8.70
CA ARG A 74 6.07 21.03 9.60
C ARG A 74 5.22 19.99 8.86
N ALA A 75 4.69 20.33 7.68
CA ALA A 75 3.92 19.39 6.85
C ALA A 75 4.78 18.22 6.37
N THR A 76 6.05 18.47 6.04
CA THR A 76 7.03 17.43 5.69
C THR A 76 7.26 16.47 6.86
N TRP A 77 7.51 17.02 8.05
CA TRP A 77 7.66 16.23 9.26
C TRP A 77 6.42 15.39 9.57
N ASN A 78 5.24 16.00 9.49
CA ASN A 78 3.97 15.32 9.67
C ASN A 78 3.80 14.16 8.67
N THR A 79 4.15 14.38 7.40
CA THR A 79 4.10 13.33 6.37
C THR A 79 5.02 12.16 6.69
N LEU A 80 6.24 12.44 7.15
CA LEU A 80 7.19 11.39 7.55
C LEU A 80 6.69 10.62 8.76
N VAL A 81 6.19 11.30 9.77
CA VAL A 81 5.65 10.66 11.00
C VAL A 81 4.50 9.73 10.67
N VAL A 82 3.50 10.20 9.92
CA VAL A 82 2.34 9.34 9.58
C VAL A 82 2.70 8.28 8.54
N GLY A 83 3.60 8.57 7.60
CA GLY A 83 4.09 7.62 6.60
C GLY A 83 4.86 6.47 7.22
N ILE A 84 5.85 6.76 8.07
CA ILE A 84 6.65 5.75 8.76
C ILE A 84 5.80 4.98 9.78
N GLY A 85 4.98 5.69 10.56
CA GLY A 85 4.11 5.08 11.55
C GLY A 85 3.10 4.11 10.92
N SER A 86 2.46 4.52 9.83
CA SER A 86 1.50 3.67 9.12
C SER A 86 2.18 2.48 8.42
N ALA A 87 3.36 2.68 7.82
CA ALA A 87 4.13 1.61 7.21
C ALA A 87 4.58 0.57 8.25
N ALA A 88 5.05 1.01 9.42
CA ALA A 88 5.41 0.12 10.53
C ALA A 88 4.21 -0.71 11.02
N LEU A 89 3.05 -0.07 11.18
CA LEU A 89 1.81 -0.75 11.57
C LEU A 89 1.33 -1.72 10.48
N ALA A 90 1.38 -1.30 9.21
CA ALA A 90 1.01 -2.15 8.07
C ALA A 90 1.92 -3.39 7.97
N LEU A 91 3.22 -3.22 8.18
CA LEU A 91 4.17 -4.33 8.22
C LEU A 91 3.90 -5.28 9.38
N LEU A 92 3.65 -4.74 10.57
CA LEU A 92 3.36 -5.56 11.75
C LEU A 92 2.13 -6.45 11.52
N ILE A 93 1.03 -5.85 11.07
CA ILE A 93 -0.23 -6.55 10.83
C ILE A 93 -0.11 -7.47 9.60
N GLY A 94 0.41 -6.95 8.48
CA GLY A 94 0.55 -7.68 7.23
C GLY A 94 1.49 -8.88 7.34
N THR A 95 2.65 -8.70 8.00
CA THR A 95 3.59 -9.80 8.27
C THR A 95 2.99 -10.82 9.24
N GLY A 96 2.33 -10.35 10.29
CA GLY A 96 1.65 -11.24 11.26
C GLY A 96 0.59 -12.10 10.59
N LEU A 97 -0.26 -11.50 9.76
CA LEU A 97 -1.28 -12.25 9.03
C LEU A 97 -0.68 -13.18 7.96
N ALA A 98 0.32 -12.72 7.21
CA ALA A 98 1.01 -13.54 6.22
C ALA A 98 1.68 -14.76 6.86
N LEU A 99 2.34 -14.59 8.01
CA LEU A 99 2.89 -15.68 8.82
C LEU A 99 1.80 -16.64 9.27
N LEU A 100 0.71 -16.10 9.83
CA LEU A 100 -0.41 -16.93 10.31
C LEU A 100 -0.99 -17.78 9.17
N LEU A 101 -1.23 -17.19 8.01
CA LEU A 101 -1.78 -17.90 6.85
C LEU A 101 -0.79 -18.91 6.25
N ALA A 102 0.52 -18.63 6.28
CA ALA A 102 1.55 -19.51 5.75
C ALA A 102 1.87 -20.70 6.67
N THR A 103 1.83 -20.48 7.99
CA THR A 103 2.27 -21.51 8.97
C THR A 103 1.13 -22.28 9.63
N SER A 104 -0.12 -21.81 9.53
CA SER A 104 -1.27 -22.45 10.14
C SER A 104 -2.14 -23.22 9.14
N ASN A 105 -2.81 -24.26 9.63
CA ASN A 105 -3.82 -25.03 8.91
C ASN A 105 -5.24 -24.57 9.27
N LEU A 106 -5.45 -23.25 9.38
CA LEU A 106 -6.75 -22.69 9.72
C LEU A 106 -7.81 -23.05 8.68
N PRO A 107 -8.97 -23.58 9.12
CA PRO A 107 -10.11 -23.76 8.22
C PRO A 107 -10.57 -22.37 7.74
N GLY A 108 -10.84 -22.25 6.43
CA GLY A 108 -11.28 -20.97 5.86
C GLY A 108 -10.18 -19.91 5.65
N LYS A 109 -8.89 -20.27 5.74
CA LYS A 109 -7.77 -19.33 5.53
C LYS A 109 -7.84 -18.56 4.22
N ILE A 110 -8.40 -19.17 3.16
CA ILE A 110 -8.60 -18.52 1.87
C ILE A 110 -9.61 -17.37 1.99
N VAL A 111 -10.70 -17.57 2.74
CA VAL A 111 -11.71 -16.53 2.97
C VAL A 111 -11.12 -15.37 3.78
N ILE A 112 -10.35 -15.68 4.82
CA ILE A 112 -9.66 -14.67 5.63
C ILE A 112 -8.71 -13.85 4.75
N ALA A 113 -7.88 -14.51 3.93
CA ALA A 113 -6.97 -13.84 3.00
C ALA A 113 -7.74 -12.98 1.99
N PHE A 114 -8.84 -13.52 1.43
CA PHE A 114 -9.67 -12.80 0.46
C PHE A 114 -10.31 -11.54 1.07
N VAL A 115 -10.96 -11.66 2.22
CA VAL A 115 -11.58 -10.52 2.91
C VAL A 115 -10.54 -9.45 3.26
N PHE A 116 -9.37 -9.88 3.71
CA PHE A 116 -8.28 -8.97 4.05
C PHE A 116 -7.76 -8.23 2.82
N VAL A 117 -7.49 -8.93 1.72
CA VAL A 117 -7.05 -8.33 0.46
C VAL A 117 -8.15 -7.46 -0.16
N PHE A 118 -9.41 -7.89 -0.06
CA PHE A 118 -10.56 -7.14 -0.57
C PHE A 118 -10.67 -5.74 0.07
N SER A 119 -10.18 -5.57 1.31
CA SER A 119 -10.17 -4.26 1.96
C SER A 119 -9.36 -3.19 1.20
N LEU A 120 -8.39 -3.58 0.34
CA LEU A 120 -7.67 -2.65 -0.55
C LEU A 120 -8.56 -2.03 -1.63
N MET A 121 -9.68 -2.66 -1.98
CA MET A 121 -10.61 -2.13 -2.97
C MET A 121 -11.48 -1.00 -2.41
N ILE A 122 -11.49 -0.82 -1.08
CA ILE A 122 -12.20 0.28 -0.43
C ILE A 122 -11.36 1.54 -0.63
N ALA A 123 -11.97 2.61 -1.16
CA ALA A 123 -11.26 3.89 -1.30
C ALA A 123 -10.77 4.40 0.07
N PRO A 124 -9.53 4.93 0.18
CA PRO A 124 -8.97 5.39 1.46
C PRO A 124 -9.85 6.38 2.20
N GLN A 125 -10.52 7.26 1.45
CA GLN A 125 -11.46 8.25 2.01
C GLN A 125 -12.66 7.60 2.69
N VAL A 126 -13.19 6.53 2.10
CA VAL A 126 -14.33 5.78 2.64
C VAL A 126 -13.91 5.07 3.94
N ALA A 127 -12.72 4.47 3.95
CA ALA A 127 -12.17 3.88 5.16
C ALA A 127 -11.99 4.93 6.28
N ALA A 128 -11.39 6.09 5.96
CA ALA A 128 -11.23 7.18 6.93
C ALA A 128 -12.56 7.67 7.50
N LEU A 129 -13.58 7.84 6.65
CA LEU A 129 -14.92 8.26 7.07
C LEU A 129 -15.57 7.19 7.97
N ALA A 130 -15.45 5.92 7.60
CA ALA A 130 -15.99 4.81 8.39
C ALA A 130 -15.36 4.76 9.79
N PHE A 131 -14.04 4.86 9.92
CA PHE A 131 -13.36 4.88 11.21
C PHE A 131 -13.70 6.14 12.04
N LYS A 132 -13.78 7.30 11.38
CA LYS A 132 -14.18 8.56 12.02
C LYS A 132 -15.61 8.47 12.60
N THR A 133 -16.55 7.92 11.84
CA THR A 133 -17.94 7.74 12.31
C THR A 133 -18.05 6.65 13.37
N LEU A 134 -17.29 5.55 13.20
CA LEU A 134 -17.29 4.44 14.15
C LEU A 134 -16.80 4.84 15.54
N ALA A 135 -15.77 5.66 15.65
CA ALA A 135 -15.16 6.08 16.90
C ALA A 135 -15.75 7.39 17.46
N GLY A 136 -16.64 8.04 16.74
CA GLY A 136 -17.24 9.31 17.15
C GLY A 136 -18.43 9.17 18.11
N PRO A 137 -18.84 10.28 18.75
CA PRO A 137 -20.00 10.30 19.65
C PRO A 137 -21.33 9.98 18.96
N ALA A 138 -21.38 10.12 17.63
CA ALA A 138 -22.55 9.76 16.83
C ALA A 138 -22.59 8.28 16.41
N SER A 139 -21.59 7.47 16.80
CA SER A 139 -21.47 6.06 16.38
C SER A 139 -22.69 5.24 16.82
N PRO A 140 -23.42 4.62 15.87
CA PRO A 140 -24.55 3.74 16.22
C PRO A 140 -24.09 2.51 17.00
N LEU A 141 -22.91 1.97 16.67
CA LEU A 141 -22.34 0.80 17.32
C LEU A 141 -21.97 1.08 18.77
N LEU A 142 -21.24 2.19 19.02
CA LEU A 142 -20.83 2.57 20.37
C LEU A 142 -22.05 2.91 21.25
N LYS A 143 -23.11 3.51 20.67
CA LYS A 143 -24.37 3.76 21.36
C LYS A 143 -25.08 2.45 21.74
N ALA A 144 -25.11 1.47 20.82
CA ALA A 144 -25.75 0.19 21.06
C ALA A 144 -25.12 -0.60 22.23
N ILE A 145 -23.79 -0.48 22.42
CA ILE A 145 -23.04 -1.15 23.50
C ILE A 145 -22.83 -0.26 24.75
N GLY A 146 -23.40 0.96 24.78
CA GLY A 146 -23.30 1.86 25.91
C GLY A 146 -21.92 2.52 26.10
N LEU A 147 -21.03 2.46 25.08
CA LEU A 147 -19.68 3.02 25.13
C LEU A 147 -19.51 4.30 24.29
N ALA A 148 -20.61 4.91 23.86
CA ALA A 148 -20.58 6.15 23.12
C ALA A 148 -20.03 7.30 23.97
N PRO A 149 -18.99 8.04 23.49
CA PRO A 149 -18.51 9.21 24.19
C PRO A 149 -19.61 10.29 24.29
N PRO A 150 -19.60 11.13 25.33
CA PRO A 150 -20.56 12.24 25.45
C PRO A 150 -20.47 13.18 24.23
N PRO A 151 -21.59 13.85 23.89
CA PRO A 151 -21.58 14.91 22.86
C PRO A 151 -20.55 16.00 23.23
N GLY A 152 -19.76 16.44 22.23
CA GLY A 152 -18.69 17.42 22.43
C GLY A 152 -17.33 16.82 22.76
N THR A 153 -17.22 15.51 22.98
CA THR A 153 -15.91 14.85 23.15
C THR A 153 -15.13 14.86 21.84
N PRO A 154 -13.82 15.21 21.85
CA PRO A 154 -12.98 15.11 20.66
C PRO A 154 -12.96 13.69 20.11
N ASN A 155 -13.08 13.56 18.78
CA ASN A 155 -13.05 12.23 18.17
C ASN A 155 -11.61 11.69 18.19
N PRO A 156 -11.35 10.52 18.78
CA PRO A 156 -10.00 9.97 18.93
C PRO A 156 -9.33 9.57 17.60
N MET A 157 -10.11 9.47 16.51
CA MET A 157 -9.56 9.22 15.18
C MET A 157 -9.05 10.47 14.48
N LEU A 158 -9.30 11.67 15.01
CA LEU A 158 -8.75 12.90 14.45
C LEU A 158 -7.30 13.10 14.90
N GLY A 159 -6.43 13.45 13.94
CA GLY A 159 -5.03 13.70 14.19
C GLY A 159 -4.10 12.54 13.83
N PRO A 160 -2.79 12.64 14.19
CA PRO A 160 -1.76 11.74 13.69
C PRO A 160 -1.97 10.27 14.06
N LEU A 161 -2.43 9.99 15.27
CA LEU A 161 -2.66 8.61 15.72
C LEU A 161 -3.75 7.91 14.91
N GLY A 162 -4.87 8.59 14.69
CA GLY A 162 -5.96 8.04 13.85
C GLY A 162 -5.52 7.84 12.40
N ILE A 163 -4.75 8.78 11.85
CA ILE A 163 -4.18 8.67 10.50
C ILE A 163 -3.28 7.42 10.42
N ILE A 164 -2.35 7.25 11.37
CA ILE A 164 -1.44 6.09 11.43
C ILE A 164 -2.23 4.79 11.51
N LEU A 165 -3.24 4.74 12.39
CA LEU A 165 -4.04 3.54 12.60
C LEU A 165 -4.83 3.16 11.35
N VAL A 166 -5.59 4.09 10.79
CA VAL A 166 -6.45 3.82 9.62
C VAL A 166 -5.59 3.51 8.40
N MET A 167 -4.52 4.28 8.17
CA MET A 167 -3.60 4.09 7.06
C MET A 167 -2.83 2.77 7.19
N GLY A 168 -2.36 2.44 8.39
CA GLY A 168 -1.67 1.19 8.68
C GLY A 168 -2.54 -0.04 8.45
N LEU A 169 -3.79 -0.02 8.93
CA LEU A 169 -4.78 -1.06 8.67
C LEU A 169 -5.10 -1.19 7.18
N HIS A 170 -5.29 -0.07 6.49
CA HIS A 170 -5.61 -0.02 5.06
C HIS A 170 -4.46 -0.58 4.19
N HIS A 171 -3.20 -0.31 4.55
CA HIS A 171 -2.04 -0.80 3.80
C HIS A 171 -1.52 -2.16 4.27
N ALA A 172 -2.03 -2.72 5.36
CA ALA A 172 -1.60 -4.03 5.86
C ALA A 172 -1.78 -5.18 4.85
N PRO A 173 -2.88 -5.25 4.06
CA PRO A 173 -2.99 -6.24 2.98
C PRO A 173 -1.92 -6.08 1.89
N LEU A 174 -1.52 -4.84 1.58
CA LEU A 174 -0.45 -4.56 0.62
C LEU A 174 0.89 -5.14 1.09
N ALA A 175 1.20 -4.97 2.38
CA ALA A 175 2.37 -5.61 2.99
C ALA A 175 2.30 -7.14 2.91
N ALA A 176 1.14 -7.74 3.23
CA ALA A 176 0.95 -9.19 3.18
C ALA A 176 1.13 -9.76 1.77
N ILE A 177 0.55 -9.11 0.74
CA ILE A 177 0.70 -9.52 -0.66
C ILE A 177 2.16 -9.43 -1.11
N THR A 178 2.87 -8.37 -0.72
CA THR A 178 4.30 -8.19 -1.06
C THR A 178 5.18 -9.27 -0.41
N LEU A 179 4.79 -9.78 0.75
CA LEU A 179 5.48 -10.86 1.45
C LEU A 179 5.16 -12.26 0.90
N ALA A 180 4.02 -12.45 0.23
CA ALA A 180 3.56 -13.76 -0.23
C ALA A 180 4.57 -14.53 -1.10
N PRO A 181 5.27 -13.92 -2.09
CA PRO A 181 6.31 -14.61 -2.85
C PRO A 181 7.47 -15.08 -1.99
N GLY A 182 7.81 -14.33 -0.93
CA GLY A 182 8.87 -14.71 0.01
C GLY A 182 8.54 -16.00 0.74
N PHE A 183 7.31 -16.16 1.21
CA PHE A 183 6.87 -17.42 1.83
C PHE A 183 6.85 -18.58 0.84
N ALA A 184 6.45 -18.33 -0.42
CA ALA A 184 6.44 -19.35 -1.46
C ALA A 184 7.85 -19.81 -1.85
N ALA A 185 8.86 -18.97 -1.69
CA ALA A 185 10.26 -19.29 -1.99
C ALA A 185 10.96 -20.13 -0.89
N ILE A 186 10.37 -20.26 0.31
CA ILE A 186 10.98 -21.03 1.40
C ILE A 186 10.65 -22.52 1.23
N PRO A 187 11.67 -23.40 1.06
CA PRO A 187 11.43 -24.84 0.94
C PRO A 187 10.85 -25.42 2.24
N ARG A 188 9.79 -26.19 2.12
CA ARG A 188 9.17 -26.87 3.27
C ARG A 188 10.14 -27.76 4.03
N ALA A 189 11.06 -28.40 3.30
CA ALA A 189 12.09 -29.26 3.88
C ALA A 189 12.93 -28.58 4.96
N VAL A 190 13.16 -27.27 4.86
CA VAL A 190 13.91 -26.49 5.86
C VAL A 190 13.12 -26.39 7.18
N ILE A 191 11.81 -26.19 7.07
CA ILE A 191 10.91 -26.11 8.23
C ILE A 191 10.75 -27.49 8.88
N GLU A 192 10.59 -28.53 8.07
CA GLU A 192 10.45 -29.91 8.51
C GLU A 192 11.71 -30.41 9.22
N ALA A 193 12.90 -30.17 8.65
CA ALA A 193 14.18 -30.51 9.27
C ALA A 193 14.36 -29.83 10.64
N ALA A 194 14.09 -28.54 10.73
CA ALA A 194 14.15 -27.81 11.99
C ALA A 194 13.15 -28.35 13.03
N SER A 195 11.98 -28.81 12.59
CA SER A 195 10.98 -29.42 13.47
C SER A 195 11.41 -30.78 13.98
N LEU A 196 12.09 -31.58 13.14
CA LEU A 196 12.66 -32.87 13.51
C LEU A 196 13.80 -32.71 14.52
N ASP A 197 14.58 -31.65 14.42
CA ASP A 197 15.62 -31.27 15.39
C ASP A 197 15.04 -30.70 16.71
N GLY A 198 13.71 -30.72 16.89
CA GLY A 198 13.04 -30.24 18.10
C GLY A 198 12.92 -28.74 18.25
N ALA A 199 13.10 -27.96 17.16
CA ALA A 199 12.94 -26.53 17.21
C ALA A 199 11.49 -26.11 17.48
N LYS A 200 11.27 -25.24 18.45
CA LYS A 200 9.95 -24.66 18.75
C LYS A 200 9.47 -23.78 17.60
N PRO A 201 8.16 -23.67 17.33
CA PRO A 201 7.61 -22.84 16.25
C PRO A 201 8.10 -21.38 16.29
N THR A 202 8.20 -20.80 17.47
CA THR A 202 8.73 -19.43 17.67
C THR A 202 10.20 -19.31 17.27
N MET A 203 10.99 -20.37 17.46
CA MET A 203 12.39 -20.40 17.06
C MET A 203 12.53 -20.51 15.54
N ILE A 204 11.70 -21.33 14.90
CA ILE A 204 11.62 -21.44 13.42
C ILE A 204 11.26 -20.10 12.82
N ILE A 205 10.23 -19.42 13.33
CA ILE A 205 9.82 -18.09 12.85
C ILE A 205 10.97 -17.10 13.00
N ARG A 206 11.58 -17.01 14.19
CA ARG A 206 12.53 -15.94 14.52
C ARG A 206 13.92 -16.19 13.91
N LYS A 207 14.38 -17.44 13.83
CA LYS A 207 15.74 -17.79 13.39
C LYS A 207 15.82 -18.23 11.94
N ILE A 208 14.72 -18.66 11.34
CA ILE A 208 14.70 -19.19 9.97
C ILE A 208 13.81 -18.29 9.07
N LEU A 209 12.50 -18.19 9.37
CA LEU A 209 11.57 -17.50 8.47
C LEU A 209 11.85 -15.99 8.38
N LEU A 210 11.93 -15.28 9.49
CA LEU A 210 12.16 -13.83 9.49
C LEU A 210 13.48 -13.42 8.81
N PRO A 211 14.63 -14.10 9.04
CA PRO A 211 15.84 -13.79 8.30
C PRO A 211 15.76 -14.04 6.79
N LEU A 212 15.12 -15.14 6.37
CA LEU A 212 14.91 -15.43 4.96
C LEU A 212 13.94 -14.44 4.28
N LEU A 213 12.98 -13.93 5.03
CA LEU A 213 12.00 -12.95 4.54
C LEU A 213 12.52 -11.51 4.56
N ARG A 214 13.71 -11.22 5.07
CA ARG A 214 14.24 -9.84 5.16
C ARG A 214 14.12 -9.04 3.86
N PRO A 215 14.53 -9.54 2.68
CA PRO A 215 14.40 -8.77 1.45
C PRO A 215 12.96 -8.45 1.09
N TYR A 216 12.03 -9.36 1.36
CA TYR A 216 10.59 -9.15 1.12
C TYR A 216 9.97 -8.19 2.15
N ILE A 217 10.43 -8.24 3.41
CA ILE A 217 10.02 -7.29 4.45
C ILE A 217 10.49 -5.88 4.09
N LEU A 218 11.72 -5.72 3.61
CA LEU A 218 12.23 -4.43 3.14
C LEU A 218 11.45 -3.92 1.94
N ALA A 219 11.14 -4.78 0.98
CA ALA A 219 10.30 -4.42 -0.17
C ALA A 219 8.89 -3.99 0.28
N ALA A 220 8.27 -4.73 1.19
CA ALA A 220 6.96 -4.39 1.75
C ALA A 220 7.01 -3.06 2.55
N ALA A 221 8.10 -2.80 3.28
CA ALA A 221 8.32 -1.54 3.98
C ALA A 221 8.36 -0.36 3.02
N LEU A 222 9.13 -0.47 1.95
CA LEU A 222 9.24 0.59 0.93
C LEU A 222 7.91 0.83 0.23
N VAL A 223 7.21 -0.23 -0.20
CA VAL A 223 5.93 -0.11 -0.90
C VAL A 223 4.87 0.53 0.00
N THR A 224 4.75 0.09 1.26
CA THR A 224 3.78 0.66 2.21
C THR A 224 4.14 2.09 2.62
N LEU A 225 5.43 2.41 2.73
CA LEU A 225 5.89 3.77 3.02
C LEU A 225 5.54 4.73 1.88
N VAL A 226 5.85 4.34 0.63
CA VAL A 226 5.51 5.14 -0.56
C VAL A 226 4.00 5.32 -0.68
N ALA A 227 3.21 4.23 -0.47
CA ALA A 227 1.76 4.30 -0.47
C ALA A 227 1.22 5.22 0.64
N GLY A 228 1.85 5.22 1.81
CA GLY A 228 1.51 6.08 2.94
C GLY A 228 1.81 7.56 2.68
N ILE A 229 3.00 7.87 2.20
CA ILE A 229 3.42 9.25 1.86
C ILE A 229 2.53 9.82 0.73
N GLY A 230 2.19 8.99 -0.26
CA GLY A 230 1.32 9.36 -1.39
C GLY A 230 -0.18 9.42 -1.07
N ASN A 231 -0.59 9.11 0.16
CA ASN A 231 -2.01 9.10 0.51
C ASN A 231 -2.49 10.49 0.90
N PHE A 232 -3.44 11.02 0.12
CA PHE A 232 -4.13 12.29 0.41
C PHE A 232 -5.40 12.07 1.23
N GLY A 233 -6.17 11.03 0.91
CA GLY A 233 -7.56 10.89 1.36
C GLY A 233 -7.74 10.71 2.87
N ILE A 234 -6.89 9.90 3.51
CA ILE A 234 -6.97 9.66 4.96
C ILE A 234 -6.51 10.90 5.74
N PRO A 235 -5.34 11.51 5.45
CA PRO A 235 -4.92 12.74 6.11
C PRO A 235 -5.88 13.92 5.92
N ALA A 236 -6.51 14.06 4.76
CA ALA A 236 -7.49 15.11 4.52
C ALA A 236 -8.72 15.01 5.43
N LEU A 237 -9.25 13.80 5.65
CA LEU A 237 -10.44 13.59 6.48
C LEU A 237 -10.18 13.55 7.98
N LEU A 238 -9.01 13.09 8.39
CA LEU A 238 -8.66 12.91 9.80
C LEU A 238 -7.71 13.97 10.36
N GLY A 239 -6.93 14.62 9.48
CA GLY A 239 -5.93 15.63 9.87
C GLY A 239 -6.45 17.05 9.79
N LEU A 240 -7.07 17.47 8.68
CA LEU A 240 -7.51 18.86 8.48
C LEU A 240 -8.45 19.38 9.58
N PRO A 241 -9.39 18.61 10.11
CA PRO A 241 -10.28 19.09 11.18
C PRO A 241 -9.55 19.51 12.47
N VAL A 242 -8.31 19.07 12.65
CA VAL A 242 -7.47 19.39 13.83
C VAL A 242 -6.20 20.14 13.42
N SER A 243 -6.19 20.76 12.23
CA SER A 243 -5.05 21.54 11.70
C SER A 243 -3.74 20.71 11.58
N TYR A 244 -3.85 19.40 11.45
CA TYR A 244 -2.71 18.51 11.21
C TYR A 244 -2.56 18.26 9.72
N GLN A 245 -1.68 19.05 9.10
CA GLN A 245 -1.45 19.03 7.66
C GLN A 245 -0.26 18.13 7.29
N THR A 246 -0.41 17.40 6.19
CA THR A 246 0.67 16.70 5.49
C THR A 246 1.02 17.45 4.21
N LEU A 247 2.15 17.13 3.59
CA LEU A 247 2.57 17.80 2.35
C LEU A 247 1.48 17.80 1.28
N LEU A 248 0.86 16.64 1.04
CA LEU A 248 -0.21 16.55 0.04
C LEU A 248 -1.44 17.37 0.42
N THR A 249 -1.81 17.42 1.69
CA THR A 249 -2.94 18.25 2.13
C THR A 249 -2.61 19.74 2.08
N LEU A 250 -1.35 20.12 2.26
CA LEU A 250 -0.89 21.51 2.15
C LEU A 250 -0.93 22.02 0.70
N VAL A 251 -0.53 21.17 -0.28
CA VAL A 251 -0.53 21.52 -1.71
C VAL A 251 -1.94 21.73 -2.26
N PHE A 252 -2.95 21.09 -1.69
CA PHE A 252 -4.35 21.15 -2.15
C PHE A 252 -5.23 22.12 -1.35
N GLN A 253 -4.66 23.00 -0.53
CA GLN A 253 -5.31 24.14 0.10
C GLN A 253 -5.02 25.45 -0.62
#